data_c5c134adf0ba5a5a5a6619f87ce88fe5
#
_entry.id   c5c134adf0ba5a5a5a6619f87ce88fe5
#
_cell.length_a   1.000
_cell.length_b   1.000
_cell.length_c   1.000
_cell.angle_alpha   90.00
_cell.angle_beta   90.00
_cell.angle_gamma   90.00
#
_symmetry.space_group_name_H-M   'P 1'
#
loop_
_entity.id
_entity.type
_entity.pdbx_description
1 polymer ?
#
loop_
_entity_poly.entity_id
_entity_poly.type
_entity_poly.pdbx_seq_one_letter_code
_entity_poly.pdbx_strand_id
1 'polypeptide(L)'
;MKLTDFYYDLPKELIAQHPAEPRDHARLMLYDRQTGAVEHKYFYDLVDELHEGDVLVFNDSHPTGGKVEVLLLTPVGDDRWEVLVKPGKKALPGTVIEFPEGLTGTVEDRTDFGGRIIKFAYEGDFDAIIDKIGEMPLPPYIHEKMEDPDEYQTVYANERGSAAAPTAGLHFTEELLQKIRDKGAEEVFVTLHVGLGTFRPVEEENIEDHQMHSEFYSITPEAAATINKAKAEGRRVIAVGTTSIRTLESAGTTGTLQAGSGWTNIFIYPGFTFHIVDALVTNFHLPESTLLMLISALSTREKILKAYEIAVQEKYRFFSFGDAMFIH
;
A
#
# COMPACT_ATOMS: atom_id res chain seq x y z
N MET A 1 -10.07 -21.96 -3.96
CA MET A 1 -9.20 -21.68 -5.14
C MET A 1 -7.76 -22.02 -4.78
N LYS A 2 -6.96 -22.44 -5.76
CA LYS A 2 -5.54 -22.74 -5.53
C LYS A 2 -4.68 -21.48 -5.72
N LEU A 3 -3.57 -21.40 -4.98
CA LEU A 3 -2.57 -20.34 -5.16
C LEU A 3 -2.08 -20.28 -6.61
N THR A 4 -1.80 -21.44 -7.21
CA THR A 4 -1.36 -21.57 -8.60
C THR A 4 -2.37 -21.08 -9.65
N ASP A 5 -3.63 -20.90 -9.29
CA ASP A 5 -4.63 -20.29 -10.15
C ASP A 5 -4.35 -18.81 -10.46
N PHE A 6 -3.47 -18.17 -9.65
CA PHE A 6 -3.05 -16.78 -9.81
C PHE A 6 -1.62 -16.66 -10.37
N TYR A 7 -1.11 -17.71 -10.98
CA TYR A 7 0.18 -17.69 -11.63
C TYR A 7 0.09 -17.05 -13.02
N TYR A 8 1.08 -16.26 -13.36
CA TYR A 8 1.41 -15.82 -14.72
C TYR A 8 2.93 -15.69 -14.85
N ASP A 9 3.45 -15.80 -16.06
CA ASP A 9 4.89 -15.69 -16.30
C ASP A 9 5.30 -14.21 -16.30
N LEU A 10 6.14 -13.82 -15.35
CA LEU A 10 6.66 -12.45 -15.21
C LEU A 10 8.17 -12.46 -15.44
N PRO A 11 8.65 -11.93 -16.58
CA PRO A 11 10.08 -11.71 -16.80
C PRO A 11 10.66 -10.75 -15.75
N LYS A 12 11.79 -11.13 -15.14
CA LYS A 12 12.42 -10.35 -14.06
C LYS A 12 12.83 -8.95 -14.48
N GLU A 13 13.21 -8.79 -15.75
CA GLU A 13 13.57 -7.50 -16.34
C GLU A 13 12.43 -6.48 -16.39
N LEU A 14 11.18 -6.92 -16.23
CA LEU A 14 10.03 -6.03 -16.15
C LEU A 14 9.78 -5.48 -14.75
N ILE A 15 10.47 -5.98 -13.72
CA ILE A 15 10.37 -5.45 -12.37
C ILE A 15 11.19 -4.15 -12.28
N ALA A 16 10.49 -3.02 -12.14
CA ALA A 16 11.12 -1.71 -12.12
C ALA A 16 11.96 -1.50 -10.86
N GLN A 17 13.16 -0.94 -11.03
CA GLN A 17 14.08 -0.60 -9.94
C GLN A 17 14.02 0.89 -9.58
N HIS A 18 13.55 1.74 -10.50
CA HIS A 18 13.38 3.18 -10.34
C HIS A 18 12.01 3.64 -10.84
N PRO A 19 11.45 4.73 -10.28
CA PRO A 19 10.22 5.32 -10.79
C PRO A 19 10.41 5.88 -12.22
N ALA A 20 9.30 6.22 -12.87
CA ALA A 20 9.36 7.03 -14.07
C ALA A 20 9.75 8.47 -13.71
N GLU A 21 10.45 9.15 -14.60
CA GLU A 21 10.73 10.58 -14.47
C GLU A 21 10.22 11.36 -15.71
N PRO A 22 9.29 12.31 -15.52
CA PRO A 22 8.50 12.57 -14.30
C PRO A 22 7.63 11.38 -13.87
N ARG A 23 7.20 11.34 -12.61
CA ARG A 23 6.45 10.20 -12.02
C ARG A 23 5.14 9.91 -12.75
N ASP A 24 4.44 10.95 -13.18
CA ASP A 24 3.17 10.86 -13.90
C ASP A 24 3.34 10.47 -15.38
N HIS A 25 4.59 10.29 -15.85
CA HIS A 25 4.89 9.72 -17.18
C HIS A 25 5.00 8.18 -17.16
N ALA A 26 4.73 7.51 -16.04
CA ALA A 26 4.51 6.07 -16.05
C ALA A 26 3.35 5.72 -17.00
N ARG A 27 3.37 4.51 -17.57
CA ARG A 27 2.25 4.06 -18.41
C ARG A 27 1.04 3.76 -17.54
N LEU A 28 -0.13 3.93 -18.10
CA LEU A 28 -1.42 3.61 -17.49
C LEU A 28 -2.19 2.65 -18.38
N MET A 29 -2.56 1.49 -17.81
CA MET A 29 -3.52 0.59 -18.42
C MET A 29 -4.92 0.93 -17.91
N LEU A 30 -5.79 1.46 -18.78
CA LEU A 30 -7.22 1.51 -18.48
C LEU A 30 -7.80 0.11 -18.63
N TYR A 31 -8.57 -0.32 -17.66
CA TYR A 31 -9.17 -1.65 -17.64
C TYR A 31 -10.64 -1.57 -17.27
N ASP A 32 -11.50 -1.89 -18.23
CA ASP A 32 -12.94 -2.05 -18.00
C ASP A 32 -13.21 -3.38 -17.31
N ARG A 33 -13.64 -3.32 -16.05
CA ARG A 33 -13.87 -4.51 -15.22
C ARG A 33 -15.02 -5.39 -15.68
N GLN A 34 -15.98 -4.83 -16.46
CA GLN A 34 -17.13 -5.57 -16.95
C GLN A 34 -16.80 -6.37 -18.20
N THR A 35 -16.14 -5.72 -19.15
CA THR A 35 -15.82 -6.31 -20.47
C THR A 35 -14.45 -6.99 -20.47
N GLY A 36 -13.50 -6.51 -19.67
CA GLY A 36 -12.08 -6.89 -19.71
C GLY A 36 -11.32 -6.17 -20.83
N ALA A 37 -11.91 -5.13 -21.44
CA ALA A 37 -11.23 -4.30 -22.43
C ALA A 37 -10.06 -3.53 -21.81
N VAL A 38 -8.99 -3.36 -22.61
CA VAL A 38 -7.76 -2.69 -22.21
C VAL A 38 -7.47 -1.55 -23.18
N GLU A 39 -7.11 -0.38 -22.65
CA GLU A 39 -6.53 0.74 -23.38
C GLU A 39 -5.19 1.13 -22.77
N HIS A 40 -4.29 1.67 -23.61
CA HIS A 40 -2.95 2.07 -23.18
C HIS A 40 -2.82 3.58 -23.20
N LYS A 41 -2.48 4.16 -22.04
CA LYS A 41 -2.31 5.60 -21.84
C LYS A 41 -1.07 5.87 -20.98
N TYR A 42 -0.88 7.13 -20.61
CA TYR A 42 0.08 7.54 -19.60
C TYR A 42 -0.66 8.00 -18.34
N PHE A 43 0.04 8.00 -17.19
CA PHE A 43 -0.61 8.26 -15.92
C PHE A 43 -1.20 9.69 -15.83
N TYR A 44 -0.58 10.67 -16.47
CA TYR A 44 -1.12 12.03 -16.54
C TYR A 44 -2.48 12.10 -17.28
N ASP A 45 -2.81 11.11 -18.11
CA ASP A 45 -4.12 11.03 -18.78
C ASP A 45 -5.24 10.57 -17.83
N LEU A 46 -4.91 10.13 -16.60
CA LEU A 46 -5.90 9.73 -15.60
C LEU A 46 -6.95 10.84 -15.37
N VAL A 47 -6.55 12.10 -15.46
CA VAL A 47 -7.46 13.26 -15.32
C VAL A 47 -8.62 13.18 -16.32
N ASP A 48 -8.39 12.68 -17.52
CA ASP A 48 -9.43 12.58 -18.57
C ASP A 48 -10.48 11.51 -18.23
N GLU A 49 -10.12 10.51 -17.44
CA GLU A 49 -10.99 9.41 -17.02
C GLU A 49 -11.82 9.74 -15.76
N LEU A 50 -11.50 10.86 -15.10
CA LEU A 50 -12.22 11.33 -13.92
C LEU A 50 -13.42 12.19 -14.29
N HIS A 51 -14.46 12.14 -13.47
CA HIS A 51 -15.64 12.98 -13.57
C HIS A 51 -15.68 14.00 -12.42
N GLU A 52 -16.37 15.11 -12.66
CA GLU A 52 -16.68 16.06 -11.58
C GLU A 52 -17.42 15.33 -10.44
N GLY A 53 -16.94 15.52 -9.23
CA GLY A 53 -17.48 14.90 -8.03
C GLY A 53 -16.97 13.49 -7.73
N ASP A 54 -16.07 12.91 -8.52
CA ASP A 54 -15.37 11.68 -8.12
C ASP A 54 -14.58 11.94 -6.82
N VAL A 55 -14.49 10.92 -5.97
CA VAL A 55 -13.71 10.98 -4.73
C VAL A 55 -12.54 10.01 -4.83
N LEU A 56 -11.32 10.55 -4.89
CA LEU A 56 -10.08 9.76 -4.84
C LEU A 56 -9.65 9.62 -3.40
N VAL A 57 -9.48 8.37 -2.94
CA VAL A 57 -9.08 8.06 -1.56
C VAL A 57 -7.64 7.55 -1.55
N PHE A 58 -6.78 8.31 -0.90
CA PHE A 58 -5.35 8.07 -0.77
C PHE A 58 -5.01 7.52 0.61
N ASN A 59 -3.97 6.69 0.69
CA ASN A 59 -3.32 6.32 1.95
C ASN A 59 -2.15 7.28 2.20
N ASP A 60 -2.22 8.07 3.26
CA ASP A 60 -1.23 9.09 3.63
C ASP A 60 -0.13 8.57 4.55
N SER A 61 -0.02 7.26 4.75
CA SER A 61 1.02 6.69 5.60
C SER A 61 2.41 6.96 5.05
N HIS A 62 3.32 7.28 5.98
CA HIS A 62 4.72 7.61 5.71
C HIS A 62 5.61 6.46 6.20
N PRO A 63 6.42 5.81 5.34
CA PRO A 63 7.41 4.84 5.78
C PRO A 63 8.45 5.49 6.69
N THR A 64 8.77 4.82 7.77
CA THR A 64 9.83 5.22 8.69
C THR A 64 10.95 4.20 8.63
N GLY A 65 12.14 4.64 8.26
CA GLY A 65 13.30 3.77 8.10
C GLY A 65 14.18 3.67 9.33
N GLY A 66 14.90 2.54 9.45
CA GLY A 66 15.92 2.33 10.46
C GLY A 66 16.94 1.26 10.04
N LYS A 67 18.23 1.49 10.30
CA LYS A 67 19.35 0.63 9.93
C LYS A 67 20.12 0.04 11.12
N VAL A 68 19.60 -0.66 11.90
CA VAL A 68 19.98 -1.95 12.44
C VAL A 68 18.84 -2.75 11.98
N GLU A 69 19.03 -3.86 11.47
CA GLU A 69 17.97 -4.71 11.04
C GLU A 69 16.82 -4.79 12.09
N VAL A 70 16.45 -3.63 12.63
CA VAL A 70 15.25 -3.32 13.42
C VAL A 70 14.40 -2.41 12.59
N LEU A 71 13.39 -2.97 11.98
CA LEU A 71 12.42 -2.24 11.20
C LEU A 71 11.25 -1.86 12.12
N LEU A 72 11.03 -0.58 12.27
CA LEU A 72 9.88 -0.04 12.98
C LEU A 72 8.62 -0.31 12.16
N LEU A 73 7.61 -0.93 12.79
CA LEU A 73 6.33 -1.23 12.16
C LEU A 73 5.25 -0.27 12.64
N THR A 74 4.88 -0.38 13.90
CA THR A 74 3.74 0.33 14.46
C THR A 74 4.05 0.81 15.88
N PRO A 75 3.80 2.08 16.21
CA PRO A 75 3.88 2.54 17.58
C PRO A 75 2.76 1.90 18.42
N VAL A 76 3.11 1.36 19.57
CA VAL A 76 2.14 0.76 20.50
C VAL A 76 1.99 1.55 21.81
N GLY A 77 2.48 2.80 21.82
CA GLY A 77 2.39 3.74 22.93
C GLY A 77 3.55 3.65 23.93
N ASP A 78 3.74 4.67 24.77
CA ASP A 78 4.76 4.74 25.81
C ASP A 78 6.18 4.42 25.32
N ASP A 79 6.60 5.02 24.21
CA ASP A 79 7.89 4.78 23.53
C ASP A 79 8.12 3.32 23.10
N ARG A 80 7.06 2.55 22.97
CA ARG A 80 7.08 1.19 22.49
C ARG A 80 6.68 1.09 21.02
N TRP A 81 7.38 0.24 20.31
CA TRP A 81 7.12 -0.07 18.92
C TRP A 81 7.05 -1.57 18.70
N GLU A 82 6.10 -2.00 17.89
CA GLU A 82 6.21 -3.29 17.23
C GLU A 82 7.24 -3.17 16.12
N VAL A 83 8.17 -4.13 16.07
CA VAL A 83 9.31 -4.08 15.15
C VAL A 83 9.62 -5.48 14.61
N LEU A 84 10.27 -5.55 13.45
CA LEU A 84 11.02 -6.75 13.07
C LEU A 84 12.50 -6.55 13.33
N VAL A 85 13.14 -7.62 13.80
CA VAL A 85 14.58 -7.62 14.11
C VAL A 85 15.26 -8.73 13.32
N LYS A 86 16.33 -8.40 12.62
CA LYS A 86 17.18 -9.38 11.93
C LYS A 86 18.62 -9.26 12.38
N PRO A 87 19.24 -10.36 12.85
CA PRO A 87 18.70 -11.69 13.01
C PRO A 87 17.85 -11.82 14.30
N GLY A 88 16.58 -12.18 14.15
CA GLY A 88 15.61 -12.26 15.26
C GLY A 88 15.99 -13.23 16.40
N LYS A 89 16.89 -14.19 16.13
CA LYS A 89 17.39 -15.14 17.15
C LYS A 89 18.18 -14.47 18.27
N LYS A 90 18.75 -13.30 18.04
CA LYS A 90 19.53 -12.53 19.02
C LYS A 90 18.69 -11.51 19.81
N ALA A 91 17.50 -11.16 19.34
CA ALA A 91 16.59 -10.24 19.99
C ALA A 91 15.59 -10.99 20.88
N LEU A 92 16.04 -11.45 22.03
CA LEU A 92 15.20 -12.08 23.06
C LEU A 92 14.67 -11.01 24.02
N PRO A 93 13.51 -11.23 24.67
CA PRO A 93 13.06 -10.35 25.74
C PRO A 93 14.17 -10.11 26.79
N GLY A 94 14.38 -8.84 27.15
CA GLY A 94 15.47 -8.39 28.01
C GLY A 94 16.76 -8.00 27.27
N THR A 95 16.87 -8.24 25.95
CA THR A 95 18.02 -7.76 25.17
C THR A 95 17.94 -6.25 25.01
N VAL A 96 19.05 -5.55 25.28
CA VAL A 96 19.21 -4.13 24.97
C VAL A 96 20.00 -3.99 23.67
N ILE A 97 19.48 -3.19 22.75
CA ILE A 97 20.09 -2.87 21.47
C ILE A 97 20.53 -1.40 21.56
N GLU A 98 21.80 -1.14 21.27
CA GLU A 98 22.36 0.20 21.22
C GLU A 98 22.38 0.69 19.75
N PHE A 99 21.91 1.91 19.54
CA PHE A 99 21.87 2.59 18.25
C PHE A 99 22.75 3.84 18.31
N PRO A 100 23.10 4.43 17.16
CA PRO A 100 23.73 5.76 17.14
C PRO A 100 22.90 6.82 17.87
N GLU A 101 23.48 8.00 18.08
CA GLU A 101 22.83 9.16 18.71
C GLU A 101 22.28 8.90 20.13
N GLY A 102 22.79 7.89 20.84
CA GLY A 102 22.39 7.57 22.20
C GLY A 102 21.00 6.89 22.34
N LEU A 103 20.40 6.51 21.21
CA LEU A 103 19.16 5.75 21.23
C LEU A 103 19.42 4.31 21.71
N THR A 104 18.61 3.83 22.64
CA THR A 104 18.65 2.42 23.07
C THR A 104 17.26 1.80 22.98
N GLY A 105 17.18 0.52 22.66
CA GLY A 105 15.92 -0.22 22.57
C GLY A 105 15.99 -1.49 23.41
N THR A 106 15.06 -1.65 24.36
CA THR A 106 14.93 -2.89 25.16
C THR A 106 13.83 -3.75 24.56
N VAL A 107 14.18 -4.96 24.16
CA VAL A 107 13.20 -5.96 23.72
C VAL A 107 12.36 -6.39 24.91
N GLU A 108 11.07 -6.09 24.90
CA GLU A 108 10.17 -6.45 26.02
C GLU A 108 9.41 -7.74 25.74
N ASP A 109 8.95 -7.96 24.51
CA ASP A 109 8.13 -9.12 24.17
C ASP A 109 8.30 -9.56 22.71
N ARG A 110 7.63 -10.66 22.36
CA ARG A 110 7.51 -11.18 20.99
C ARG A 110 6.07 -11.07 20.53
N THR A 111 5.87 -10.79 19.26
CA THR A 111 4.54 -10.83 18.65
C THR A 111 4.29 -12.18 17.97
N ASP A 112 3.02 -12.55 17.79
CA ASP A 112 2.59 -13.82 17.21
C ASP A 112 3.12 -14.03 15.78
N PHE A 113 3.40 -12.93 15.08
CA PHE A 113 3.94 -12.95 13.71
C PHE A 113 5.48 -12.90 13.64
N GLY A 114 6.16 -13.13 14.74
CA GLY A 114 7.62 -13.18 14.81
C GLY A 114 8.32 -11.84 15.00
N GLY A 115 7.55 -10.76 15.19
CA GLY A 115 8.03 -9.44 15.58
C GLY A 115 8.50 -9.36 17.02
N ARG A 116 8.84 -8.17 17.45
CA ARG A 116 9.21 -7.81 18.82
C ARG A 116 8.51 -6.55 19.24
N ILE A 117 8.25 -6.42 20.52
CA ILE A 117 7.94 -5.13 21.14
C ILE A 117 9.25 -4.60 21.72
N ILE A 118 9.67 -3.44 21.25
CA ILE A 118 10.85 -2.74 21.77
C ILE A 118 10.40 -1.44 22.41
N LYS A 119 10.84 -1.25 23.66
CA LYS A 119 10.76 0.05 24.34
C LYS A 119 12.03 0.83 24.07
N PHE A 120 11.89 2.01 23.48
CA PHE A 120 12.99 2.91 23.20
C PHE A 120 13.24 3.87 24.38
N ALA A 121 14.52 4.18 24.59
CA ALA A 121 14.97 5.21 25.51
C ALA A 121 15.95 6.14 24.80
N TYR A 122 15.72 7.44 24.87
CA TYR A 122 16.43 8.46 24.11
C TYR A 122 16.35 9.81 24.84
N GLU A 123 17.20 10.75 24.43
CA GLU A 123 17.10 12.15 24.85
C GLU A 123 16.67 13.01 23.65
N GLY A 124 15.68 13.87 23.84
CA GLY A 124 15.17 14.77 22.80
C GLY A 124 13.98 14.22 22.03
N ASP A 125 13.97 14.39 20.73
CA ASP A 125 12.89 14.00 19.84
C ASP A 125 13.22 12.69 19.11
N PHE A 126 12.35 11.68 19.26
CA PHE A 126 12.53 10.35 18.68
C PHE A 126 12.59 10.39 17.16
N ASP A 127 11.67 11.13 16.56
CA ASP A 127 11.58 11.22 15.11
C ASP A 127 12.81 11.90 14.50
N ALA A 128 13.32 12.95 15.13
CA ALA A 128 14.56 13.60 14.70
C ALA A 128 15.79 12.67 14.81
N ILE A 129 15.82 11.79 15.80
CA ILE A 129 16.88 10.77 15.93
C ILE A 129 16.74 9.74 14.82
N ILE A 130 15.54 9.23 14.57
CA ILE A 130 15.29 8.23 13.51
C ILE A 130 15.60 8.81 12.14
N ASP A 131 15.23 10.04 11.84
CA ASP A 131 15.54 10.72 10.58
C ASP A 131 17.05 10.81 10.34
N LYS A 132 17.85 10.93 11.40
CA LYS A 132 19.31 11.06 11.32
C LYS A 132 20.03 9.71 11.15
N ILE A 133 19.53 8.65 11.80
CA ILE A 133 20.20 7.34 11.83
C ILE A 133 19.51 6.29 10.96
N GLY A 134 18.27 6.55 10.54
CA GLY A 134 17.45 5.62 9.79
C GLY A 134 17.78 5.57 8.31
N GLU A 135 17.51 4.42 7.71
CA GLU A 135 17.43 4.28 6.25
C GLU A 135 16.02 3.81 5.89
N MET A 136 15.48 4.36 4.79
CA MET A 136 14.18 3.96 4.27
C MET A 136 14.18 2.45 3.95
N PRO A 137 13.25 1.66 4.50
CA PRO A 137 13.14 0.26 4.14
C PRO A 137 12.63 0.15 2.70
N LEU A 138 13.41 -0.50 1.85
CA LEU A 138 12.98 -0.83 0.50
C LEU A 138 12.43 -2.26 0.45
N PRO A 139 11.43 -2.51 -0.39
CA PRO A 139 10.98 -3.86 -0.67
C PRO A 139 12.12 -4.76 -1.14
N PRO A 140 12.10 -6.07 -0.82
CA PRO A 140 13.22 -6.99 -1.07
C PRO A 140 13.55 -7.21 -2.56
N TYR A 141 12.68 -6.79 -3.48
CA TYR A 141 12.88 -6.89 -4.93
C TYR A 141 13.54 -5.64 -5.54
N ILE A 142 13.71 -4.56 -4.76
CA ILE A 142 14.50 -3.40 -5.15
C ILE A 142 15.93 -3.67 -4.67
N HIS A 143 16.84 -3.87 -5.61
CA HIS A 143 18.23 -4.21 -5.34
C HIS A 143 19.19 -3.04 -5.59
N GLU A 144 18.73 -2.03 -6.31
CA GLU A 144 19.51 -0.85 -6.61
C GLU A 144 19.40 0.15 -5.44
N LYS A 145 20.50 0.79 -5.13
CA LYS A 145 20.54 1.77 -4.04
C LYS A 145 19.86 3.05 -4.49
N MET A 146 18.86 3.47 -3.74
CA MET A 146 18.26 4.79 -3.95
C MET A 146 19.24 5.90 -3.52
N GLU A 147 19.43 6.88 -4.38
CA GLU A 147 20.21 8.07 -4.07
C GLU A 147 19.38 9.08 -3.26
N ASP A 148 18.09 9.19 -3.58
CA ASP A 148 17.14 10.06 -2.91
C ASP A 148 16.03 9.23 -2.22
N PRO A 149 15.95 9.22 -0.88
CA PRO A 149 14.88 8.55 -0.16
C PRO A 149 13.46 9.01 -0.52
N ASP A 150 13.31 10.26 -0.98
CA ASP A 150 12.02 10.82 -1.38
C ASP A 150 11.46 10.18 -2.65
N GLU A 151 12.27 9.45 -3.42
CA GLU A 151 11.78 8.66 -4.55
C GLU A 151 10.77 7.57 -4.12
N TYR A 152 10.87 7.06 -2.88
CA TYR A 152 9.95 6.06 -2.33
C TYR A 152 8.93 6.69 -1.37
N GLN A 153 8.56 7.96 -1.59
CA GLN A 153 7.54 8.68 -0.84
C GLN A 153 6.49 9.28 -1.76
N THR A 154 5.23 9.29 -1.31
CA THR A 154 4.18 10.05 -1.98
C THR A 154 4.28 11.53 -1.62
N VAL A 155 3.88 12.40 -2.54
CA VAL A 155 3.91 13.86 -2.32
C VAL A 155 2.96 14.32 -1.20
N TYR A 156 2.05 13.46 -0.78
CA TYR A 156 1.04 13.72 0.27
C TYR A 156 1.28 12.89 1.54
N ALA A 157 2.41 12.21 1.70
CA ALA A 157 2.71 11.40 2.89
C ALA A 157 2.74 12.28 4.15
N ASN A 158 2.01 11.89 5.18
CA ASN A 158 1.85 12.66 6.42
C ASN A 158 1.98 11.81 7.68
N GLU A 159 1.28 10.67 7.77
CA GLU A 159 1.18 9.88 8.99
C GLU A 159 2.31 8.83 9.09
N ARG A 160 3.23 9.01 10.04
CA ARG A 160 4.36 8.10 10.27
C ARG A 160 3.92 6.78 10.90
N GLY A 161 4.63 5.69 10.59
CA GLY A 161 4.41 4.37 11.22
C GLY A 161 4.18 3.22 10.24
N SER A 162 4.45 3.41 8.96
CA SER A 162 4.36 2.37 7.93
C SER A 162 5.72 1.75 7.63
N ALA A 163 5.73 0.45 7.31
CA ALA A 163 6.93 -0.25 6.83
C ALA A 163 7.13 -0.13 5.30
N ALA A 164 6.12 0.33 4.57
CA ALA A 164 6.19 0.51 3.13
C ALA A 164 5.34 1.70 2.68
N ALA A 165 5.76 2.37 1.58
CA ALA A 165 4.97 3.40 0.94
C ALA A 165 3.72 2.83 0.25
N PRO A 166 2.61 3.58 0.16
CA PRO A 166 1.47 3.24 -0.68
C PRO A 166 1.80 3.53 -2.15
N THR A 167 2.47 2.57 -2.79
CA THR A 167 3.23 2.78 -4.04
C THR A 167 2.40 3.21 -5.25
N ALA A 168 1.09 2.92 -5.30
CA ALA A 168 0.21 3.47 -6.33
C ALA A 168 0.10 5.01 -6.26
N GLY A 169 0.36 5.59 -5.10
CA GLY A 169 0.41 7.04 -4.90
C GLY A 169 1.67 7.70 -5.44
N LEU A 170 2.74 6.93 -5.70
CA LEU A 170 4.01 7.47 -6.19
C LEU A 170 3.89 8.09 -7.59
N HIS A 171 2.89 7.71 -8.37
CA HIS A 171 2.65 8.27 -9.70
C HIS A 171 2.12 9.69 -9.69
N PHE A 172 1.54 10.14 -8.58
CA PHE A 172 0.95 11.48 -8.47
C PHE A 172 2.03 12.53 -8.22
N THR A 173 1.95 13.60 -8.99
CA THR A 173 2.70 14.85 -8.78
C THR A 173 1.75 15.91 -8.23
N GLU A 174 2.29 16.97 -7.61
CA GLU A 174 1.45 18.10 -7.15
C GLU A 174 0.69 18.74 -8.30
N GLU A 175 1.30 18.83 -9.50
CA GLU A 175 0.67 19.37 -10.69
C GLU A 175 -0.50 18.51 -11.15
N LEU A 176 -0.37 17.18 -11.08
CA LEU A 176 -1.45 16.25 -11.44
C LEU A 176 -2.59 16.34 -10.43
N LEU A 177 -2.29 16.37 -9.12
CA LEU A 177 -3.28 16.56 -8.07
C LEU A 177 -4.03 17.89 -8.26
N GLN A 178 -3.32 18.97 -8.61
CA GLN A 178 -3.99 20.25 -8.90
C GLN A 178 -4.95 20.15 -10.08
N LYS A 179 -4.57 19.48 -11.18
CA LYS A 179 -5.47 19.25 -12.33
C LYS A 179 -6.71 18.42 -11.95
N ILE A 180 -6.55 17.45 -11.05
CA ILE A 180 -7.65 16.62 -10.51
C ILE A 180 -8.63 17.50 -9.72
N ARG A 181 -8.13 18.37 -8.85
CA ARG A 181 -8.94 19.35 -8.12
C ARG A 181 -9.66 20.31 -9.05
N ASP A 182 -8.96 20.83 -10.05
CA ASP A 182 -9.53 21.76 -11.04
C ASP A 182 -10.65 21.12 -11.89
N LYS A 183 -10.61 19.80 -12.06
CA LYS A 183 -11.68 19.03 -12.72
C LYS A 183 -12.90 18.83 -11.82
N GLY A 184 -12.82 19.18 -10.54
CA GLY A 184 -13.89 19.05 -9.57
C GLY A 184 -13.96 17.68 -8.88
N ALA A 185 -12.91 16.89 -8.95
CA ALA A 185 -12.77 15.68 -8.13
C ALA A 185 -12.25 16.05 -6.73
N GLU A 186 -12.68 15.28 -5.73
CA GLU A 186 -12.32 15.49 -4.32
C GLU A 186 -11.21 14.52 -3.90
N GLU A 187 -10.22 15.02 -3.18
CA GLU A 187 -9.16 14.21 -2.55
C GLU A 187 -9.52 13.93 -1.10
N VAL A 188 -9.46 12.68 -0.71
CA VAL A 188 -9.70 12.24 0.68
C VAL A 188 -8.56 11.35 1.13
N PHE A 189 -8.12 11.51 2.36
CA PHE A 189 -7.01 10.76 2.93
C PHE A 189 -7.49 9.83 4.04
N VAL A 190 -6.94 8.63 4.03
CA VAL A 190 -7.09 7.62 5.08
C VAL A 190 -5.71 7.08 5.41
N THR A 191 -5.53 6.53 6.59
CA THR A 191 -4.24 5.96 7.01
C THR A 191 -4.35 4.45 7.14
N LEU A 192 -3.41 3.71 6.56
CA LEU A 192 -3.17 2.31 6.86
C LEU A 192 -1.66 2.11 6.98
N HIS A 193 -1.22 1.69 8.14
CA HIS A 193 0.19 1.36 8.37
C HIS A 193 0.49 -0.02 7.80
N VAL A 194 1.15 -0.02 6.64
CA VAL A 194 1.52 -1.25 5.94
C VAL A 194 2.58 -1.99 6.73
N GLY A 195 2.29 -3.23 7.09
CA GLY A 195 3.24 -4.13 7.73
C GLY A 195 4.09 -4.90 6.72
N LEU A 196 5.21 -5.49 7.17
CA LEU A 196 6.06 -6.34 6.32
C LEU A 196 5.39 -7.62 5.83
N GLY A 197 4.28 -8.01 6.46
CA GLY A 197 3.48 -9.14 6.01
C GLY A 197 3.02 -9.01 4.55
N THR A 198 2.86 -7.78 4.04
CA THR A 198 2.51 -7.51 2.65
C THR A 198 3.53 -8.06 1.64
N PHE A 199 4.80 -8.22 2.05
CA PHE A 199 5.87 -8.76 1.20
C PHE A 199 6.12 -10.26 1.43
N ARG A 200 5.37 -10.92 2.33
CA ARG A 200 5.50 -12.36 2.54
C ARG A 200 4.77 -13.10 1.43
N PRO A 201 5.40 -14.12 0.81
CA PRO A 201 4.71 -15.02 -0.09
C PRO A 201 3.56 -15.73 0.62
N VAL A 202 2.49 -16.02 -0.10
CA VAL A 202 1.45 -16.95 0.34
C VAL A 202 2.05 -18.35 0.26
N GLU A 203 1.97 -19.13 1.34
CA GLU A 203 2.55 -20.48 1.43
C GLU A 203 1.48 -21.58 1.33
N GLU A 204 0.21 -21.23 1.59
CA GLU A 204 -0.91 -22.14 1.56
C GLU A 204 -1.31 -22.53 0.13
N GLU A 205 -1.54 -23.83 -0.13
CA GLU A 205 -1.99 -24.30 -1.43
C GLU A 205 -3.39 -23.80 -1.78
N ASN A 206 -4.30 -23.77 -0.80
CA ASN A 206 -5.64 -23.19 -0.94
C ASN A 206 -5.65 -21.80 -0.34
N ILE A 207 -6.02 -20.81 -1.14
CA ILE A 207 -5.98 -19.40 -0.70
C ILE A 207 -6.91 -19.10 0.48
N GLU A 208 -8.01 -19.88 0.62
CA GLU A 208 -8.97 -19.73 1.71
C GLU A 208 -8.37 -20.06 3.08
N ASP A 209 -7.27 -20.83 3.12
CA ASP A 209 -6.55 -21.18 4.37
C ASP A 209 -5.57 -20.07 4.79
N HIS A 210 -5.29 -19.12 3.89
CA HIS A 210 -4.35 -18.03 4.15
C HIS A 210 -4.88 -17.06 5.22
N GLN A 211 -4.02 -16.73 6.18
CA GLN A 211 -4.31 -15.75 7.23
C GLN A 211 -3.54 -14.45 6.96
N MET A 212 -4.29 -13.40 6.61
CA MET A 212 -3.73 -12.07 6.48
C MET A 212 -3.21 -11.56 7.83
N HIS A 213 -2.05 -10.91 7.78
CA HIS A 213 -1.52 -10.17 8.92
C HIS A 213 -2.43 -8.98 9.25
N SER A 214 -2.38 -8.55 10.51
CA SER A 214 -3.17 -7.45 11.00
C SER A 214 -2.41 -6.13 10.77
N GLU A 215 -3.12 -5.10 10.27
CA GLU A 215 -2.59 -3.77 10.02
C GLU A 215 -3.51 -2.71 10.64
N PHE A 216 -2.90 -1.68 11.20
CA PHE A 216 -3.64 -0.58 11.82
C PHE A 216 -4.13 0.39 10.75
N TYR A 217 -5.40 0.81 10.86
CA TYR A 217 -5.97 1.85 10.01
C TYR A 217 -6.64 2.96 10.82
N SER A 218 -6.77 4.12 10.22
CA SER A 218 -7.50 5.26 10.76
C SER A 218 -8.25 6.02 9.66
N ILE A 219 -9.47 6.46 9.98
CA ILE A 219 -10.34 7.26 9.10
C ILE A 219 -10.90 8.41 9.92
N THR A 220 -10.66 9.63 9.48
CA THR A 220 -11.20 10.83 10.15
C THR A 220 -12.71 10.94 9.94
N PRO A 221 -13.43 11.65 10.84
CA PRO A 221 -14.85 11.93 10.66
C PRO A 221 -15.17 12.67 9.35
N GLU A 222 -14.30 13.58 8.94
CA GLU A 222 -14.42 14.35 7.70
C GLU A 222 -14.29 13.46 6.45
N ALA A 223 -13.29 12.56 6.45
CA ALA A 223 -13.09 11.59 5.38
C ALA A 223 -14.31 10.66 5.24
N ALA A 224 -14.79 10.11 6.35
CA ALA A 224 -15.97 9.26 6.35
C ALA A 224 -17.22 10.00 5.86
N ALA A 225 -17.44 11.24 6.30
CA ALA A 225 -18.57 12.04 5.88
C ALA A 225 -18.55 12.35 4.37
N THR A 226 -17.38 12.72 3.82
CA THR A 226 -17.20 13.00 2.39
C THR A 226 -17.48 11.76 1.55
N ILE A 227 -16.92 10.61 1.91
CA ILE A 227 -17.11 9.35 1.18
C ILE A 227 -18.58 8.89 1.26
N ASN A 228 -19.20 8.93 2.44
CA ASN A 228 -20.60 8.55 2.60
C ASN A 228 -21.53 9.47 1.81
N LYS A 229 -21.25 10.76 1.77
CA LYS A 229 -21.99 11.72 0.94
C LYS A 229 -21.86 11.36 -0.54
N ALA A 230 -20.65 11.10 -1.01
CA ALA A 230 -20.42 10.69 -2.39
C ALA A 230 -21.22 9.44 -2.77
N LYS A 231 -21.20 8.40 -1.91
CA LYS A 231 -21.99 7.18 -2.12
C LYS A 231 -23.48 7.46 -2.18
N ALA A 232 -24.02 8.30 -1.27
CA ALA A 232 -25.42 8.67 -1.25
C ALA A 232 -25.86 9.47 -2.51
N GLU A 233 -24.95 10.23 -3.09
CA GLU A 233 -25.15 11.01 -4.32
C GLU A 233 -24.87 10.20 -5.61
N GLY A 234 -24.46 8.94 -5.52
CA GLY A 234 -24.12 8.09 -6.66
C GLY A 234 -22.80 8.47 -7.35
N ARG A 235 -21.95 9.23 -6.68
CA ARG A 235 -20.61 9.58 -7.15
C ARG A 235 -19.64 8.44 -6.92
N ARG A 236 -18.65 8.28 -7.80
CA ARG A 236 -17.66 7.22 -7.69
C ARG A 236 -16.69 7.45 -6.54
N VAL A 237 -16.38 6.40 -5.80
CA VAL A 237 -15.30 6.33 -4.83
C VAL A 237 -14.17 5.53 -5.45
N ILE A 238 -13.06 6.20 -5.74
CA ILE A 238 -11.90 5.65 -6.43
C ILE A 238 -10.78 5.47 -5.41
N ALA A 239 -10.43 4.22 -5.10
CA ALA A 239 -9.30 3.95 -4.23
C ALA A 239 -7.98 4.13 -5.00
N VAL A 240 -7.01 4.77 -4.36
CA VAL A 240 -5.62 4.82 -4.83
C VAL A 240 -4.80 3.86 -3.98
N GLY A 241 -4.43 2.73 -4.58
CA GLY A 241 -3.73 1.64 -3.93
C GLY A 241 -4.63 0.62 -3.22
N THR A 242 -4.11 -0.59 -3.12
CA THR A 242 -4.78 -1.71 -2.43
C THR A 242 -4.91 -1.46 -0.92
N THR A 243 -4.04 -0.62 -0.34
CA THR A 243 -4.14 -0.17 1.06
C THR A 243 -5.40 0.64 1.30
N SER A 244 -5.75 1.57 0.41
CA SER A 244 -6.98 2.35 0.51
C SER A 244 -8.23 1.45 0.40
N ILE A 245 -8.24 0.46 -0.51
CA ILE A 245 -9.33 -0.53 -0.58
C ILE A 245 -9.48 -1.27 0.75
N ARG A 246 -8.40 -1.80 1.29
CA ARG A 246 -8.44 -2.58 2.54
C ARG A 246 -8.96 -1.75 3.70
N THR A 247 -8.57 -0.49 3.79
CA THR A 247 -9.09 0.44 4.80
C THR A 247 -10.59 0.67 4.62
N LEU A 248 -11.02 1.04 3.42
CA LEU A 248 -12.41 1.38 3.13
C LEU A 248 -13.36 0.20 3.31
N GLU A 249 -13.00 -0.97 2.79
CA GLU A 249 -13.84 -2.16 2.89
C GLU A 249 -13.86 -2.76 4.31
N SER A 250 -12.81 -2.55 5.11
CA SER A 250 -12.79 -2.94 6.52
C SER A 250 -13.74 -2.10 7.37
N ALA A 251 -13.76 -0.78 7.15
CA ALA A 251 -14.58 0.16 7.91
C ALA A 251 -16.00 0.35 7.34
N GLY A 252 -16.23 -0.10 6.11
CA GLY A 252 -17.47 0.11 5.35
C GLY A 252 -18.32 -1.15 5.10
N THR A 253 -18.18 -2.20 5.89
CA THR A 253 -18.85 -3.52 5.70
C THR A 253 -20.36 -3.47 5.59
N THR A 254 -21.00 -2.42 6.11
CA THR A 254 -22.45 -2.20 6.05
C THR A 254 -22.89 -1.30 4.89
N GLY A 255 -21.96 -0.88 4.01
CA GLY A 255 -22.22 0.09 2.96
C GLY A 255 -22.16 1.55 3.43
N THR A 256 -21.87 1.79 4.71
CA THR A 256 -21.63 3.10 5.29
C THR A 256 -20.29 3.09 6.00
N LEU A 257 -19.41 3.99 5.60
CA LEU A 257 -18.07 4.08 6.16
C LEU A 257 -18.13 4.65 7.59
N GLN A 258 -17.48 3.97 8.52
CA GLN A 258 -17.38 4.41 9.91
C GLN A 258 -16.05 5.14 10.13
N ALA A 259 -16.14 6.33 10.74
CA ALA A 259 -14.94 7.03 11.23
C ALA A 259 -14.35 6.32 12.46
N GLY A 260 -13.05 6.44 12.64
CA GLY A 260 -12.34 5.87 13.77
C GLY A 260 -11.10 5.09 13.34
N SER A 261 -10.50 4.40 14.28
CA SER A 261 -9.32 3.58 14.04
C SER A 261 -9.55 2.14 14.49
N GLY A 262 -8.79 1.23 13.91
CA GLY A 262 -8.91 -0.19 14.21
C GLY A 262 -7.82 -1.02 13.56
N TRP A 263 -7.93 -2.32 13.70
CA TRP A 263 -7.05 -3.29 13.08
C TRP A 263 -7.79 -4.07 12.00
N THR A 264 -7.17 -4.28 10.86
CA THR A 264 -7.75 -5.08 9.77
C THR A 264 -6.83 -6.21 9.38
N ASN A 265 -7.41 -7.39 9.22
CA ASN A 265 -6.80 -8.55 8.59
C ASN A 265 -7.64 -9.00 7.39
N ILE A 266 -8.35 -8.07 6.77
CA ILE A 266 -9.22 -8.35 5.64
C ILE A 266 -8.43 -9.01 4.50
N PHE A 267 -8.91 -10.14 4.04
CA PHE A 267 -8.39 -10.84 2.87
C PHE A 267 -9.43 -10.78 1.76
N ILE A 268 -9.11 -10.04 0.71
CA ILE A 268 -9.99 -9.82 -0.44
C ILE A 268 -9.50 -10.69 -1.59
N TYR A 269 -10.38 -11.56 -2.09
CA TYR A 269 -10.16 -12.44 -3.23
C TYR A 269 -11.46 -12.66 -4.02
N PRO A 270 -11.45 -13.30 -5.20
CA PRO A 270 -12.65 -13.47 -6.02
C PRO A 270 -13.84 -14.06 -5.26
N GLY A 271 -14.99 -13.39 -5.35
CA GLY A 271 -16.19 -13.65 -4.57
C GLY A 271 -16.46 -12.63 -3.48
N PHE A 272 -15.50 -11.73 -3.20
CA PHE A 272 -15.71 -10.60 -2.29
C PHE A 272 -16.70 -9.59 -2.88
N THR A 273 -17.57 -9.05 -2.02
CA THR A 273 -18.51 -7.99 -2.39
C THR A 273 -17.99 -6.65 -1.88
N PHE A 274 -17.69 -5.74 -2.79
CA PHE A 274 -17.27 -4.37 -2.46
C PHE A 274 -18.48 -3.54 -2.08
N HIS A 275 -18.37 -2.79 -0.98
CA HIS A 275 -19.43 -1.94 -0.45
C HIS A 275 -19.18 -0.45 -0.66
N ILE A 276 -17.92 -0.05 -0.64
CA ILE A 276 -17.51 1.36 -0.69
C ILE A 276 -16.84 1.70 -2.03
N VAL A 277 -15.89 0.86 -2.47
CA VAL A 277 -15.02 1.18 -3.61
C VAL A 277 -15.68 0.85 -4.94
N ASP A 278 -15.68 1.81 -5.85
CA ASP A 278 -16.25 1.68 -7.19
C ASP A 278 -15.17 1.47 -8.26
N ALA A 279 -13.96 2.03 -8.08
CA ALA A 279 -12.84 1.92 -9.00
C ALA A 279 -11.50 1.94 -8.25
N LEU A 280 -10.43 1.51 -8.91
CA LEU A 280 -9.10 1.38 -8.31
C LEU A 280 -8.00 1.86 -9.26
N VAL A 281 -7.11 2.71 -8.75
CA VAL A 281 -5.79 2.98 -9.32
C VAL A 281 -4.77 2.13 -8.55
N THR A 282 -3.98 1.31 -9.25
CA THR A 282 -3.02 0.40 -8.61
C THR A 282 -1.80 0.13 -9.50
N ASN A 283 -0.71 -0.38 -8.93
CA ASN A 283 0.41 -0.92 -9.68
C ASN A 283 0.12 -2.33 -10.19
N PHE A 284 0.98 -2.86 -11.06
CA PHE A 284 0.97 -4.28 -11.41
C PHE A 284 1.61 -5.11 -10.29
N HIS A 285 0.97 -6.21 -9.92
CA HIS A 285 1.33 -7.06 -8.77
C HIS A 285 2.00 -8.36 -9.20
N LEU A 286 2.74 -9.00 -8.27
CA LEU A 286 3.40 -10.29 -8.51
C LEU A 286 2.39 -11.42 -8.75
N PRO A 287 2.82 -12.46 -9.51
CA PRO A 287 2.10 -13.73 -9.55
C PRO A 287 1.94 -14.30 -8.13
N GLU A 288 0.83 -14.98 -7.91
CA GLU A 288 0.51 -15.69 -6.65
C GLU A 288 0.47 -14.79 -5.39
N SER A 289 0.32 -13.46 -5.56
CA SER A 289 0.24 -12.51 -4.45
C SER A 289 -1.19 -12.24 -4.00
N THR A 290 -1.36 -11.91 -2.71
CA THR A 290 -2.65 -11.47 -2.15
C THR A 290 -3.19 -10.23 -2.86
N LEU A 291 -2.31 -9.37 -3.40
CA LEU A 291 -2.70 -8.18 -4.13
C LEU A 291 -3.28 -8.50 -5.52
N LEU A 292 -2.73 -9.50 -6.21
CA LEU A 292 -3.31 -9.99 -7.47
C LEU A 292 -4.68 -10.64 -7.23
N MET A 293 -4.86 -11.33 -6.09
CA MET A 293 -6.15 -11.88 -5.68
C MET A 293 -7.18 -10.77 -5.43
N LEU A 294 -6.77 -9.68 -4.75
CA LEU A 294 -7.61 -8.53 -4.48
C LEU A 294 -8.13 -7.87 -5.76
N ILE A 295 -7.24 -7.55 -6.71
CA ILE A 295 -7.69 -6.93 -7.95
C ILE A 295 -8.53 -7.89 -8.82
N SER A 296 -8.28 -9.20 -8.71
CA SER A 296 -9.11 -10.22 -9.38
C SER A 296 -10.55 -10.24 -8.84
N ALA A 297 -10.77 -9.80 -7.59
CA ALA A 297 -12.09 -9.69 -7.01
C ALA A 297 -12.92 -8.53 -7.59
N LEU A 298 -12.27 -7.48 -8.13
CA LEU A 298 -12.96 -6.36 -8.79
C LEU A 298 -13.58 -6.72 -10.15
N SER A 299 -13.10 -7.79 -10.76
CA SER A 299 -13.58 -8.29 -12.05
C SER A 299 -13.74 -9.82 -11.99
N THR A 300 -12.91 -10.54 -12.75
CA THR A 300 -12.73 -11.99 -12.61
C THR A 300 -11.24 -12.32 -12.73
N ARG A 301 -10.83 -13.41 -12.11
CA ARG A 301 -9.45 -13.90 -12.19
C ARG A 301 -8.99 -14.05 -13.65
N GLU A 302 -9.79 -14.69 -14.48
CA GLU A 302 -9.47 -14.98 -15.87
C GLU A 302 -9.24 -13.70 -16.69
N LYS A 303 -10.10 -12.69 -16.50
CA LYS A 303 -9.99 -11.42 -17.22
C LYS A 303 -8.78 -10.61 -16.75
N ILE A 304 -8.50 -10.60 -15.44
CA ILE A 304 -7.32 -9.92 -14.87
C ILE A 304 -6.04 -10.59 -15.36
N LEU A 305 -5.94 -11.91 -15.31
CA LEU A 305 -4.76 -12.62 -15.81
C LEU A 305 -4.52 -12.35 -17.29
N LYS A 306 -5.58 -12.29 -18.11
CA LYS A 306 -5.46 -11.92 -19.52
C LYS A 306 -4.93 -10.48 -19.70
N ALA A 307 -5.38 -9.53 -18.88
CA ALA A 307 -4.85 -8.16 -18.90
C ALA A 307 -3.36 -8.13 -18.49
N TYR A 308 -2.95 -8.98 -17.55
CA TYR A 308 -1.55 -9.14 -17.12
C TYR A 308 -0.68 -9.76 -18.22
N GLU A 309 -1.19 -10.75 -18.97
CA GLU A 309 -0.51 -11.27 -20.15
C GLU A 309 -0.28 -10.17 -21.19
N ILE A 310 -1.28 -9.32 -21.46
CA ILE A 310 -1.13 -8.15 -22.33
C ILE A 310 -0.07 -7.19 -21.76
N ALA A 311 -0.09 -6.92 -20.47
CA ALA A 311 0.90 -6.04 -19.85
C ALA A 311 2.34 -6.56 -20.02
N VAL A 312 2.56 -7.88 -19.87
CA VAL A 312 3.86 -8.51 -20.11
C VAL A 312 4.27 -8.39 -21.58
N GLN A 313 3.35 -8.70 -22.53
CA GLN A 313 3.62 -8.61 -23.98
C GLN A 313 3.95 -7.17 -24.42
N GLU A 314 3.23 -6.20 -23.87
CA GLU A 314 3.42 -4.77 -24.12
C GLU A 314 4.56 -4.17 -23.29
N LYS A 315 5.29 -4.99 -22.52
CA LYS A 315 6.43 -4.58 -21.69
C LYS A 315 6.11 -3.45 -20.71
N TYR A 316 4.98 -3.56 -20.03
CA TYR A 316 4.72 -2.73 -18.85
C TYR A 316 5.74 -3.05 -17.77
N ARG A 317 6.04 -2.05 -16.94
CA ARG A 317 6.90 -2.23 -15.78
C ARG A 317 6.05 -2.64 -14.58
N PHE A 318 6.58 -3.52 -13.76
CA PHE A 318 5.86 -4.13 -12.64
C PHE A 318 6.38 -3.66 -11.29
N PHE A 319 5.56 -3.81 -10.25
CA PHE A 319 5.82 -3.53 -8.84
C PHE A 319 5.83 -2.04 -8.49
N SER A 320 6.46 -1.71 -7.32
CA SER A 320 6.38 -0.42 -6.65
C SER A 320 6.72 0.78 -7.53
N PHE A 321 7.74 0.65 -8.37
CA PHE A 321 8.18 1.68 -9.32
C PHE A 321 7.71 1.44 -10.76
N GLY A 322 6.86 0.43 -10.92
CA GLY A 322 6.32 0.06 -12.23
C GLY A 322 5.30 1.05 -12.77
N ASP A 323 4.57 0.56 -13.75
CA ASP A 323 3.46 1.28 -14.37
C ASP A 323 2.15 1.05 -13.59
N ALA A 324 1.11 1.74 -13.96
CA ALA A 324 -0.17 1.71 -13.26
C ALA A 324 -1.29 1.08 -14.08
N MET A 325 -2.33 0.66 -13.36
CA MET A 325 -3.60 0.18 -13.90
C MET A 325 -4.75 0.94 -13.26
N PHE A 326 -5.70 1.41 -14.05
CA PHE A 326 -6.97 1.97 -13.59
C PHE A 326 -8.08 0.99 -13.92
N ILE A 327 -8.64 0.39 -12.89
CA ILE A 327 -9.75 -0.59 -12.95
C ILE A 327 -11.05 0.16 -12.67
N HIS A 328 -11.94 0.26 -13.67
CA HIS A 328 -13.16 1.07 -13.59
C HIS A 328 -14.40 0.38 -14.15
#